data_9a8d2ca8c89f96787f0a3b01005f4ed5
#
_entry.id   9a8d2ca8c89f96787f0a3b01005f4ed5
#
_cell.length_a   1.000
_cell.length_b   1.000
_cell.length_c   1.000
_cell.angle_alpha   90.00
_cell.angle_beta   90.00
_cell.angle_gamma   90.00
#
_symmetry.space_group_name_H-M   'P 1'
#
loop_
_entity.id
_entity.type
_entity.pdbx_description
1 polymer ?
#
loop_
_entity_poly.entity_id
_entity_poly.type
_entity_poly.pdbx_seq_one_letter_code
_entity_poly.pdbx_strand_id
1 'polypeptide(L)'
;MQKLKLSVIDKMITSKLTSAEVNFILVVSRYQDETGKVIGVYYKDICKELDISYQKFYDIKNSLVDKGIIRASKESYTDWDITICNNNFSNPDSYKEGYINTNHKIFFDKNFFALKAGEKLLAMHFLKICFAGRGSVMIGVERFYKDYTKLFGISKRVIQNYMTSLRIFFSIGVKDRIYWITPLKKVYRDLGSKSEDERY
;
A
#
# COMPACT_ATOMS: atom_id res chain seq x y z
N MET A 1 -8.87 -5.10 10.72
CA MET A 1 -8.26 -3.73 10.64
C MET A 1 -7.71 -3.51 9.23
N GLN A 2 -7.90 -2.33 8.61
CA GLN A 2 -7.51 -2.09 7.20
C GLN A 2 -6.34 -1.09 7.12
N LYS A 3 -5.20 -1.48 7.69
CA LYS A 3 -4.02 -0.61 7.79
C LYS A 3 -2.73 -1.36 7.50
N LEU A 4 -1.76 -0.67 6.88
CA LEU A 4 -0.39 -1.15 6.70
C LEU A 4 0.58 -0.15 7.30
N LYS A 5 1.49 -0.61 8.16
CA LYS A 5 2.57 0.20 8.73
C LYS A 5 3.57 0.63 7.66
N LEU A 6 4.19 1.78 7.87
CA LEU A 6 5.21 2.27 6.95
C LEU A 6 6.42 1.33 6.87
N SER A 7 6.86 0.76 7.99
CA SER A 7 7.95 -0.23 8.01
C SER A 7 7.67 -1.47 7.17
N VAL A 8 6.40 -1.91 7.11
CA VAL A 8 5.99 -2.99 6.21
C VAL A 8 6.16 -2.57 4.74
N ILE A 9 5.73 -1.35 4.39
CA ILE A 9 5.88 -0.82 3.03
C ILE A 9 7.36 -0.69 2.66
N ASP A 10 8.20 -0.19 3.57
CA ASP A 10 9.65 -0.08 3.38
C ASP A 10 10.28 -1.47 3.18
N LYS A 11 9.84 -2.46 3.94
CA LYS A 11 10.26 -3.85 3.77
C LYS A 11 9.82 -4.42 2.40
N MET A 12 8.63 -4.09 1.93
CA MET A 12 8.15 -4.47 0.61
C MET A 12 9.03 -3.88 -0.51
N ILE A 13 9.50 -2.63 -0.35
CA ILE A 13 10.42 -1.98 -1.29
C ILE A 13 11.78 -2.69 -1.28
N THR A 14 12.37 -2.84 -0.12
CA THR A 14 13.72 -3.43 0.03
C THR A 14 13.78 -4.90 -0.38
N SER A 15 12.67 -5.63 -0.20
CA SER A 15 12.52 -7.02 -0.65
C SER A 15 12.14 -7.14 -2.14
N LYS A 16 12.08 -6.02 -2.87
CA LYS A 16 11.80 -5.96 -4.32
C LYS A 16 10.57 -6.76 -4.72
N LEU A 17 9.44 -6.48 -4.07
CA LEU A 17 8.20 -7.16 -4.38
C LEU A 17 7.78 -6.93 -5.84
N THR A 18 7.19 -7.96 -6.43
CA THR A 18 6.51 -7.87 -7.72
C THR A 18 5.16 -7.16 -7.58
N SER A 19 4.59 -6.71 -8.70
CA SER A 19 3.28 -6.06 -8.71
C SER A 19 2.17 -6.97 -8.15
N ALA A 20 2.22 -8.27 -8.47
CA ALA A 20 1.27 -9.25 -7.97
C ALA A 20 1.38 -9.47 -6.45
N GLU A 21 2.61 -9.51 -5.91
CA GLU A 21 2.85 -9.61 -4.46
C GLU A 21 2.34 -8.36 -3.72
N VAL A 22 2.54 -7.16 -4.26
CA VAL A 22 1.97 -5.93 -3.68
C VAL A 22 0.45 -5.98 -3.66
N ASN A 23 -0.19 -6.42 -4.77
CA ASN A 23 -1.63 -6.58 -4.84
C ASN A 23 -2.14 -7.59 -3.80
N PHE A 24 -1.45 -8.72 -3.65
CA PHE A 24 -1.79 -9.75 -2.66
C PHE A 24 -1.79 -9.17 -1.23
N ILE A 25 -0.74 -8.45 -0.85
CA ILE A 25 -0.67 -7.81 0.48
C ILE A 25 -1.79 -6.79 0.67
N LEU A 26 -2.12 -5.99 -0.35
CA LEU A 26 -3.22 -5.03 -0.28
C LEU A 26 -4.56 -5.71 -0.05
N VAL A 27 -4.83 -6.81 -0.74
CA VAL A 27 -6.08 -7.58 -0.56
C VAL A 27 -6.12 -8.20 0.84
N VAL A 28 -5.10 -8.94 1.24
CA VAL A 28 -5.05 -9.61 2.55
C VAL A 28 -5.14 -8.60 3.69
N SER A 29 -4.49 -7.45 3.59
CA SER A 29 -4.53 -6.42 4.65
C SER A 29 -5.91 -5.83 4.93
N ARG A 30 -6.90 -6.03 4.05
CA ARG A 30 -8.28 -5.58 4.27
C ARG A 30 -9.03 -6.45 5.26
N TYR A 31 -8.63 -7.71 5.39
CA TYR A 31 -9.30 -8.73 6.20
C TYR A 31 -8.60 -9.01 7.53
N GLN A 32 -7.43 -8.42 7.76
CA GLN A 32 -6.63 -8.64 8.96
C GLN A 32 -7.28 -8.08 10.24
N ASP A 33 -6.99 -8.71 11.35
CA ASP A 33 -7.26 -8.21 12.69
C ASP A 33 -6.21 -7.15 13.13
N GLU A 34 -6.24 -6.75 14.40
CA GLU A 34 -5.28 -5.78 14.96
C GLU A 34 -3.85 -6.32 15.10
N THR A 35 -3.68 -7.64 15.09
CA THR A 35 -2.35 -8.29 15.15
C THR A 35 -1.71 -8.45 13.77
N GLY A 36 -2.43 -8.09 12.70
CA GLY A 36 -2.01 -8.29 11.33
C GLY A 36 -2.32 -9.69 10.80
N LYS A 37 -3.15 -10.48 11.52
CA LYS A 37 -3.52 -11.83 11.16
C LYS A 37 -4.86 -11.87 10.41
N VAL A 38 -4.95 -12.73 9.40
CA VAL A 38 -6.17 -13.13 8.69
C VAL A 38 -6.32 -14.62 8.86
N ILE A 39 -7.43 -15.04 9.45
CA ILE A 39 -7.74 -16.46 9.72
C ILE A 39 -8.61 -17.00 8.58
N GLY A 40 -8.35 -18.24 8.14
CA GLY A 40 -9.21 -18.96 7.21
C GLY A 40 -9.23 -18.34 5.80
N VAL A 41 -8.09 -17.86 5.30
CA VAL A 41 -8.00 -17.34 3.92
C VAL A 41 -8.24 -18.45 2.93
N TYR A 42 -9.40 -18.43 2.28
CA TYR A 42 -9.75 -19.36 1.21
C TYR A 42 -9.10 -18.93 -0.10
N TYR A 43 -8.21 -19.77 -0.63
CA TYR A 43 -7.41 -19.40 -1.80
C TYR A 43 -8.23 -18.97 -3.02
N LYS A 44 -9.43 -19.57 -3.23
CA LYS A 44 -10.28 -19.21 -4.40
C LYS A 44 -10.78 -17.79 -4.35
N ASP A 45 -11.06 -17.24 -3.15
CA ASP A 45 -11.52 -15.86 -3.00
C ASP A 45 -10.41 -14.89 -3.40
N ILE A 46 -9.18 -15.15 -2.96
CA ILE A 46 -8.01 -14.35 -3.37
C ILE A 46 -7.74 -14.48 -4.88
N CYS A 47 -7.85 -15.71 -5.44
CA CYS A 47 -7.70 -15.92 -6.88
C CYS A 47 -8.72 -15.13 -7.68
N LYS A 48 -9.98 -15.09 -7.23
CA LYS A 48 -11.05 -14.34 -7.87
C LYS A 48 -10.85 -12.83 -7.77
N GLU A 49 -10.46 -12.33 -6.58
CA GLU A 49 -10.27 -10.89 -6.36
C GLU A 49 -9.08 -10.34 -7.13
N LEU A 50 -8.00 -11.12 -7.27
CA LEU A 50 -6.78 -10.73 -7.97
C LEU A 50 -6.74 -11.16 -9.45
N ASP A 51 -7.73 -11.90 -9.92
CA ASP A 51 -7.75 -12.50 -11.27
C ASP A 51 -6.47 -13.32 -11.57
N ILE A 52 -6.14 -14.24 -10.65
CA ILE A 52 -4.95 -15.09 -10.75
C ILE A 52 -5.30 -16.57 -10.68
N SER A 53 -4.44 -17.42 -11.27
CA SER A 53 -4.57 -18.86 -11.17
C SER A 53 -4.24 -19.41 -9.77
N TYR A 54 -4.70 -20.62 -9.48
CA TYR A 54 -4.34 -21.40 -8.29
C TYR A 54 -2.82 -21.48 -8.09
N GLN A 55 -2.08 -21.87 -9.13
CA GLN A 55 -0.62 -21.97 -9.07
C GLN A 55 0.00 -20.62 -8.70
N LYS A 56 -0.48 -19.52 -9.31
CA LYS A 56 0.01 -18.18 -9.05
C LYS A 56 -0.22 -17.74 -7.60
N PHE A 57 -1.35 -18.12 -6.99
CA PHE A 57 -1.59 -17.87 -5.56
C PHE A 57 -0.49 -18.49 -4.69
N TYR A 58 -0.15 -19.77 -4.93
CA TYR A 58 0.89 -20.45 -4.16
C TYR A 58 2.27 -19.86 -4.40
N ASP A 59 2.61 -19.52 -5.65
CA ASP A 59 3.89 -18.89 -5.99
C ASP A 59 4.05 -17.55 -5.25
N ILE A 60 3.01 -16.70 -5.26
CA ILE A 60 3.01 -15.42 -4.55
C ILE A 60 3.13 -15.64 -3.04
N LYS A 61 2.30 -16.50 -2.47
CA LYS A 61 2.30 -16.80 -1.03
C LYS A 61 3.68 -17.30 -0.58
N ASN A 62 4.25 -18.28 -1.28
CA ASN A 62 5.55 -18.83 -0.93
C ASN A 62 6.65 -17.77 -1.05
N SER A 63 6.68 -17.01 -2.14
CA SER A 63 7.64 -15.92 -2.32
C SER A 63 7.54 -14.85 -1.21
N LEU A 64 6.34 -14.50 -0.77
CA LEU A 64 6.13 -13.56 0.33
C LEU A 64 6.60 -14.12 1.69
N VAL A 65 6.46 -15.44 1.90
CA VAL A 65 7.00 -16.13 3.08
C VAL A 65 8.53 -16.11 3.04
N ASP A 66 9.15 -16.46 1.91
CA ASP A 66 10.61 -16.47 1.73
C ASP A 66 11.22 -15.06 1.91
N LYS A 67 10.51 -14.02 1.50
CA LYS A 67 10.89 -12.62 1.71
C LYS A 67 10.64 -12.12 3.14
N GLY A 68 10.01 -12.92 3.99
CA GLY A 68 9.69 -12.56 5.37
C GLY A 68 8.67 -11.42 5.48
N ILE A 69 7.80 -11.27 4.46
CA ILE A 69 6.70 -10.28 4.47
C ILE A 69 5.48 -10.84 5.19
N ILE A 70 5.19 -12.12 4.98
CA ILE A 70 4.11 -12.83 5.67
C ILE A 70 4.62 -14.09 6.36
N ARG A 71 3.85 -14.59 7.31
CA ARG A 71 3.85 -15.98 7.74
C ARG A 71 2.54 -16.61 7.28
N ALA A 72 2.60 -17.84 6.85
CA ALA A 72 1.41 -18.59 6.43
C ALA A 72 1.45 -19.98 7.07
N SER A 73 0.37 -20.38 7.73
CA SER A 73 0.14 -21.70 8.26
C SER A 73 -1.13 -22.28 7.65
N LYS A 74 -1.10 -23.57 7.37
CA LYS A 74 -2.25 -24.26 6.79
C LYS A 74 -3.23 -24.57 7.92
N GLU A 75 -4.47 -24.09 7.81
CA GLU A 75 -5.51 -24.37 8.79
C GLU A 75 -6.35 -25.58 8.38
N SER A 76 -6.68 -25.69 7.09
CA SER A 76 -7.42 -26.80 6.52
C SER A 76 -6.83 -27.21 5.17
N TYR A 77 -7.49 -28.10 4.44
CA TYR A 77 -7.06 -28.49 3.09
C TYR A 77 -7.05 -27.29 2.12
N THR A 78 -7.96 -26.32 2.31
CA THR A 78 -8.20 -25.18 1.40
C THR A 78 -7.83 -23.83 1.99
N ASP A 79 -7.73 -23.72 3.32
CA ASP A 79 -7.68 -22.46 4.04
C ASP A 79 -6.30 -22.23 4.70
N TRP A 80 -5.90 -20.98 4.71
CA TRP A 80 -4.62 -20.52 5.25
C TRP A 80 -4.82 -19.44 6.30
N ASP A 81 -4.09 -19.55 7.40
CA ASP A 81 -3.86 -18.43 8.31
C ASP A 81 -2.66 -17.63 7.79
N ILE A 82 -2.88 -16.36 7.50
CA ILE A 82 -1.85 -15.46 6.98
C ILE A 82 -1.63 -14.33 7.98
N THR A 83 -0.38 -14.10 8.39
CA THR A 83 0.00 -12.97 9.25
C THR A 83 0.96 -12.08 8.49
N ILE A 84 0.64 -10.79 8.36
CA ILE A 84 1.54 -9.77 7.82
C ILE A 84 2.58 -9.45 8.89
N CYS A 85 3.85 -9.75 8.62
CA CYS A 85 4.93 -9.56 9.58
C CYS A 85 5.09 -8.07 9.92
N ASN A 86 5.34 -7.78 11.20
CA ASN A 86 5.52 -6.43 11.74
C ASN A 86 4.32 -5.48 11.57
N ASN A 87 3.13 -6.00 11.25
CA ASN A 87 1.92 -5.20 11.05
C ASN A 87 0.95 -5.27 12.25
N ASN A 88 1.48 -5.42 13.45
CA ASN A 88 0.69 -5.50 14.68
C ASN A 88 0.36 -4.10 15.22
N PHE A 89 -0.92 -3.82 15.46
CA PHE A 89 -1.48 -2.57 15.99
C PHE A 89 -2.13 -2.74 17.37
N SER A 90 -1.98 -3.88 18.04
CA SER A 90 -2.55 -4.12 19.38
C SER A 90 -2.00 -3.16 20.43
N ASN A 91 -0.78 -2.65 20.24
CA ASN A 91 -0.19 -1.65 21.12
C ASN A 91 -0.45 -0.24 20.56
N PRO A 92 -0.99 0.71 21.36
CA PRO A 92 -1.18 2.11 20.96
C PRO A 92 0.06 2.80 20.38
N ASP A 93 1.26 2.46 20.87
CA ASP A 93 2.52 3.02 20.34
C ASP A 93 2.80 2.61 18.88
N SER A 94 2.19 1.53 18.40
CA SER A 94 2.30 1.07 17.03
C SER A 94 1.83 2.09 15.99
N TYR A 95 0.95 3.01 16.38
CA TYR A 95 0.44 4.07 15.49
C TYR A 95 1.44 5.20 15.28
N LYS A 96 2.43 5.37 16.17
CA LYS A 96 3.47 6.43 16.08
C LYS A 96 4.39 6.25 14.88
N GLU A 97 4.60 5.03 14.44
CA GLU A 97 5.43 4.69 13.28
C GLU A 97 4.84 5.25 11.96
N GLY A 98 3.53 5.44 11.94
CA GLY A 98 2.77 5.82 10.76
C GLY A 98 2.29 4.62 9.94
N TYR A 99 1.17 4.82 9.27
CA TYR A 99 0.49 3.78 8.48
C TYR A 99 -0.30 4.41 7.34
N ILE A 100 -0.75 3.57 6.42
CA ILE A 100 -1.75 3.91 5.42
C ILE A 100 -3.01 3.06 5.64
N ASN A 101 -4.17 3.61 5.29
CA ASN A 101 -5.42 2.84 5.23
C ASN A 101 -5.51 2.14 3.88
N THR A 102 -5.68 0.83 3.87
CA THR A 102 -5.81 0.02 2.65
C THR A 102 -7.22 0.02 2.07
N ASN A 103 -8.13 0.78 2.67
CA ASN A 103 -9.49 0.99 2.18
C ASN A 103 -9.67 2.31 1.39
N HIS A 104 -8.61 3.02 1.05
CA HIS A 104 -8.69 4.16 0.14
C HIS A 104 -9.14 3.72 -1.26
N LYS A 105 -9.95 4.55 -1.95
CA LYS A 105 -10.48 4.26 -3.29
C LYS A 105 -9.40 3.89 -4.30
N ILE A 106 -8.22 4.51 -4.21
CA ILE A 106 -7.09 4.20 -5.09
C ILE A 106 -6.78 2.70 -5.14
N PHE A 107 -6.88 1.99 -4.00
CA PHE A 107 -6.56 0.56 -3.91
C PHE A 107 -7.64 -0.36 -4.48
N PHE A 108 -8.70 0.18 -5.05
CA PHE A 108 -9.74 -0.53 -5.79
C PHE A 108 -9.79 -0.11 -7.27
N ASP A 109 -8.95 0.84 -7.68
CA ASP A 109 -8.89 1.34 -9.04
C ASP A 109 -8.10 0.37 -9.95
N LYS A 110 -8.67 -0.01 -11.10
CA LYS A 110 -8.03 -0.89 -12.08
C LYS A 110 -6.68 -0.35 -12.56
N ASN A 111 -6.58 0.98 -12.74
CA ASN A 111 -5.32 1.60 -13.16
C ASN A 111 -4.25 1.48 -12.07
N PHE A 112 -4.62 1.47 -10.78
CA PHE A 112 -3.68 1.21 -9.70
C PHE A 112 -3.16 -0.23 -9.75
N PHE A 113 -4.06 -1.20 -9.95
CA PHE A 113 -3.66 -2.61 -10.09
C PHE A 113 -2.75 -2.87 -11.29
N ALA A 114 -2.86 -2.07 -12.35
CA ALA A 114 -2.00 -2.15 -13.54
C ALA A 114 -0.61 -1.51 -13.35
N LEU A 115 -0.38 -0.70 -12.32
CA LEU A 115 0.91 -0.07 -12.05
C LEU A 115 2.00 -1.11 -11.77
N LYS A 116 3.26 -0.73 -12.04
CA LYS A 116 4.43 -1.48 -11.60
C LYS A 116 4.57 -1.46 -10.07
N ALA A 117 5.24 -2.45 -9.51
CA ALA A 117 5.44 -2.54 -8.06
C ALA A 117 6.00 -1.24 -7.45
N GLY A 118 7.06 -0.69 -8.02
CA GLY A 118 7.69 0.54 -7.54
C GLY A 118 6.75 1.76 -7.59
N GLU A 119 5.90 1.85 -8.61
CA GLU A 119 4.89 2.91 -8.73
C GLU A 119 3.83 2.80 -7.62
N LYS A 120 3.34 1.58 -7.34
CA LYS A 120 2.41 1.31 -6.25
C LYS A 120 3.00 1.68 -4.89
N LEU A 121 4.22 1.25 -4.64
CA LEU A 121 4.91 1.50 -3.37
C LEU A 121 5.21 2.99 -3.19
N LEU A 122 5.59 3.71 -4.26
CA LEU A 122 5.75 5.17 -4.22
C LEU A 122 4.42 5.87 -3.94
N ALA A 123 3.31 5.40 -4.54
CA ALA A 123 1.98 5.93 -4.25
C ALA A 123 1.59 5.75 -2.77
N MET A 124 1.91 4.60 -2.17
CA MET A 124 1.68 4.36 -0.75
C MET A 124 2.46 5.34 0.13
N HIS A 125 3.71 5.63 -0.21
CA HIS A 125 4.51 6.66 0.45
C HIS A 125 3.88 8.05 0.32
N PHE A 126 3.41 8.41 -0.88
CA PHE A 126 2.73 9.68 -1.08
C PHE A 126 1.47 9.79 -0.24
N LEU A 127 0.66 8.74 -0.18
CA LEU A 127 -0.52 8.72 0.70
C LEU A 127 -0.14 8.97 2.15
N LYS A 128 0.86 8.24 2.68
CA LYS A 128 1.31 8.43 4.06
C LYS A 128 1.72 9.86 4.36
N ILE A 129 2.57 10.46 3.51
CA ILE A 129 3.07 11.83 3.77
C ILE A 129 1.99 12.90 3.55
N CYS A 130 1.10 12.72 2.56
CA CYS A 130 -0.01 13.64 2.32
C CYS A 130 -1.02 13.63 3.47
N PHE A 131 -1.37 12.45 4.01
CA PHE A 131 -2.29 12.38 5.15
C PHE A 131 -1.68 12.91 6.44
N ALA A 132 -0.37 12.74 6.66
CA ALA A 132 0.34 13.38 7.76
C ALA A 132 0.38 14.92 7.61
N GLY A 133 0.43 15.42 6.37
CA GLY A 133 0.49 16.84 6.01
C GLY A 133 -0.86 17.51 5.72
N ARG A 134 -1.97 17.01 6.28
CA ARG A 134 -3.33 17.57 6.07
C ARG A 134 -3.80 17.59 4.61
N GLY A 135 -3.45 16.54 3.85
CA GLY A 135 -3.93 16.33 2.48
C GLY A 135 -2.97 16.76 1.37
N SER A 136 -1.87 17.43 1.68
CA SER A 136 -0.82 17.77 0.72
C SER A 136 0.55 17.76 1.37
N VAL A 137 1.59 17.61 0.54
CA VAL A 137 2.97 17.67 1.00
C VAL A 137 3.82 18.56 0.12
N MET A 138 4.76 19.27 0.75
CA MET A 138 5.83 20.01 0.10
C MET A 138 7.16 19.37 0.45
N ILE A 139 7.97 19.06 -0.55
CA ILE A 139 9.29 18.47 -0.36
C ILE A 139 10.29 19.05 -1.35
N GLY A 140 11.44 19.47 -0.89
CA GLY A 140 12.53 19.96 -1.76
C GLY A 140 12.94 18.90 -2.79
N VAL A 141 13.08 19.29 -4.06
CA VAL A 141 13.39 18.38 -5.18
C VAL A 141 14.65 17.56 -4.92
N GLU A 142 15.71 18.17 -4.40
CA GLU A 142 16.96 17.47 -4.11
C GLU A 142 16.81 16.42 -3.01
N ARG A 143 16.15 16.80 -1.89
CA ARG A 143 15.84 15.91 -0.79
C ARG A 143 14.97 14.75 -1.25
N PHE A 144 13.92 15.02 -2.05
CA PHE A 144 13.05 14.02 -2.62
C PHE A 144 13.84 12.94 -3.38
N TYR A 145 14.68 13.35 -4.33
CA TYR A 145 15.46 12.37 -5.08
C TYR A 145 16.50 11.65 -4.22
N LYS A 146 17.19 12.35 -3.29
CA LYS A 146 18.13 11.71 -2.37
C LYS A 146 17.46 10.60 -1.57
N ASP A 147 16.30 10.88 -0.99
CA ASP A 147 15.60 9.93 -0.11
C ASP A 147 15.02 8.75 -0.91
N TYR A 148 14.31 9.02 -2.01
CA TYR A 148 13.64 7.97 -2.77
C TYR A 148 14.57 7.13 -3.65
N THR A 149 15.64 7.71 -4.22
CA THR A 149 16.63 6.88 -4.94
C THR A 149 17.37 5.95 -3.99
N LYS A 150 17.66 6.40 -2.77
CA LYS A 150 18.26 5.56 -1.73
C LYS A 150 17.29 4.45 -1.29
N LEU A 151 16.04 4.80 -0.98
CA LEU A 151 15.03 3.85 -0.50
C LEU A 151 14.74 2.75 -1.54
N PHE A 152 14.54 3.14 -2.80
CA PHE A 152 14.19 2.20 -3.86
C PHE A 152 15.38 1.52 -4.53
N GLY A 153 16.61 2.03 -4.31
CA GLY A 153 17.81 1.53 -4.98
C GLY A 153 17.78 1.71 -6.51
N ILE A 154 17.16 2.79 -7.01
CA ILE A 154 16.96 3.08 -8.44
C ILE A 154 17.40 4.49 -8.81
N SER A 155 17.60 4.74 -10.11
CA SER A 155 18.03 6.06 -10.58
C SER A 155 16.94 7.13 -10.49
N LYS A 156 17.35 8.40 -10.46
CA LYS A 156 16.47 9.58 -10.52
C LYS A 156 15.49 9.50 -11.69
N ARG A 157 15.95 9.06 -12.88
CA ARG A 157 15.12 8.93 -14.09
C ARG A 157 13.96 7.93 -13.88
N VAL A 158 14.21 6.83 -13.20
CA VAL A 158 13.17 5.82 -12.90
C VAL A 158 12.14 6.39 -11.93
N ILE A 159 12.59 7.13 -10.90
CA ILE A 159 11.65 7.83 -9.99
C ILE A 159 10.80 8.85 -10.76
N GLN A 160 11.38 9.60 -11.69
CA GLN A 160 10.62 10.53 -12.54
C GLN A 160 9.53 9.82 -13.37
N ASN A 161 9.87 8.66 -13.94
CA ASN A 161 8.88 7.84 -14.66
C ASN A 161 7.74 7.38 -13.73
N TYR A 162 8.06 6.94 -12.51
CA TYR A 162 7.04 6.58 -11.53
C TYR A 162 6.13 7.76 -11.20
N MET A 163 6.70 8.94 -10.96
CA MET A 163 5.91 10.16 -10.72
C MET A 163 5.00 10.50 -11.90
N THR A 164 5.46 10.31 -13.12
CA THR A 164 4.65 10.52 -14.33
C THR A 164 3.44 9.56 -14.35
N SER A 165 3.65 8.28 -14.10
CA SER A 165 2.56 7.29 -14.01
C SER A 165 1.57 7.64 -12.89
N LEU A 166 2.04 8.19 -11.78
CA LEU A 166 1.22 8.54 -10.62
C LEU A 166 0.39 9.81 -10.78
N ARG A 167 0.59 10.61 -11.84
CA ARG A 167 -0.21 11.82 -12.10
C ARG A 167 -1.71 11.54 -12.30
N ILE A 168 -2.08 10.32 -12.63
CA ILE A 168 -3.50 9.91 -12.68
C ILE A 168 -4.16 9.88 -11.30
N PHE A 169 -3.38 9.81 -10.21
CA PHE A 169 -3.86 9.73 -8.82
C PHE A 169 -3.46 10.95 -7.98
N PHE A 170 -2.39 11.64 -8.37
CA PHE A 170 -1.84 12.78 -7.63
C PHE A 170 -1.65 13.99 -8.54
N SER A 171 -2.01 15.16 -8.04
CA SER A 171 -1.52 16.42 -8.60
C SER A 171 -0.07 16.60 -8.15
N ILE A 172 0.86 16.62 -9.09
CA ILE A 172 2.30 16.77 -8.83
C ILE A 172 2.80 17.98 -9.60
N GLY A 173 3.09 19.05 -8.88
CA GLY A 173 3.66 20.28 -9.40
C GLY A 173 5.06 20.55 -8.83
N VAL A 174 5.80 21.43 -9.50
CA VAL A 174 7.10 21.95 -9.03
C VAL A 174 7.07 23.47 -9.09
N LYS A 175 7.39 24.11 -7.97
CA LYS A 175 7.59 25.56 -7.89
C LYS A 175 8.76 25.83 -6.94
N ASP A 176 9.66 26.72 -7.27
CA ASP A 176 10.80 27.14 -6.45
C ASP A 176 11.66 25.97 -5.91
N ARG A 177 11.90 24.97 -6.76
CA ARG A 177 12.59 23.71 -6.42
C ARG A 177 11.90 22.88 -5.33
N ILE A 178 10.60 23.05 -5.16
CA ILE A 178 9.76 22.30 -4.21
C ILE A 178 8.72 21.51 -5.00
N TYR A 179 8.60 20.21 -4.73
CA TYR A 179 7.47 19.40 -5.17
C TYR A 179 6.26 19.68 -4.28
N TRP A 180 5.13 19.90 -4.95
CA TRP A 180 3.79 19.96 -4.36
C TRP A 180 3.06 18.71 -4.79
N ILE A 181 2.71 17.84 -3.84
CA ILE A 181 2.06 16.56 -4.11
C ILE A 181 0.75 16.54 -3.34
N THR A 182 -0.35 16.38 -4.06
CA THR A 182 -1.71 16.34 -3.49
C THR A 182 -2.49 15.20 -4.12
N PRO A 183 -3.09 14.28 -3.34
CA PRO A 183 -3.96 13.25 -3.87
C PRO A 183 -5.20 13.86 -4.54
N LEU A 184 -5.59 13.34 -5.70
CA LEU A 184 -6.83 13.73 -6.37
C LEU A 184 -8.06 13.19 -5.61
N LYS A 185 -9.23 13.82 -5.74
CA LYS A 185 -10.48 13.39 -5.07
C LYS A 185 -10.78 11.90 -5.23
N LYS A 186 -10.50 11.32 -6.38
CA LYS A 186 -10.70 9.89 -6.64
C LYS A 186 -9.83 8.93 -5.82
N VAL A 187 -8.80 9.43 -5.13
CA VAL A 187 -7.93 8.64 -4.25
C VAL A 187 -8.59 8.38 -2.90
N TYR A 188 -9.39 9.35 -2.45
CA TYR A 188 -10.03 9.29 -1.15
C TYR A 188 -11.22 8.35 -1.15
N ARG A 189 -11.51 7.74 0.00
CA ARG A 189 -12.80 7.14 0.26
C ARG A 189 -13.85 8.25 0.30
N ASP A 190 -15.06 8.03 -0.28
CA ASP A 190 -16.18 8.87 0.07
C ASP A 190 -16.46 8.59 1.56
N LEU A 191 -15.99 9.47 2.40
CA LEU A 191 -16.61 9.68 3.69
C LEU A 191 -17.99 10.15 3.31
N GLY A 192 -18.98 9.23 3.37
CA GLY A 192 -20.34 9.54 3.03
C GLY A 192 -20.65 10.91 3.59
N SER A 193 -21.21 11.80 2.77
CA SER A 193 -21.73 13.05 3.23
C SER A 193 -22.54 12.72 4.48
N LYS A 194 -22.02 13.08 5.65
CA LYS A 194 -22.87 13.16 6.82
C LYS A 194 -23.93 14.15 6.37
N SER A 195 -25.13 13.63 6.20
CA SER A 195 -26.30 14.45 5.94
C SER A 195 -26.26 15.56 7.00
N GLU A 196 -26.41 16.81 6.57
CA GLU A 196 -26.52 17.98 7.45
C GLU A 196 -27.75 17.95 8.37
N ASP A 197 -28.40 16.80 8.49
CA ASP A 197 -29.67 16.59 9.19
C ASP A 197 -29.56 16.18 10.68
N GLU A 198 -28.35 16.22 11.29
CA GLU A 198 -28.22 16.04 12.75
C GLU A 198 -27.78 17.34 13.45
N ARG A 199 -28.35 18.48 13.08
CA ARG A 199 -28.34 19.67 13.91
C ARG A 199 -29.77 20.19 14.09
N TYR A 200 -30.50 19.55 15.00
CA TYR A 200 -31.58 20.19 15.75
C TYR A 200 -31.79 19.46 17.08
#